data_7005d2362a5d22908f3c6168f577d0b8
#
_entry.id   7005d2362a5d22908f3c6168f577d0b8
#
_cell.length_a   1.000
_cell.length_b   1.000
_cell.length_c   1.000
_cell.angle_alpha   90.00
_cell.angle_beta   90.00
_cell.angle_gamma   90.00
#
_symmetry.space_group_name_H-M   'P 1'
#
loop_
_entity.id
_entity.type
_entity.pdbx_description
1 polymer ?
#
loop_
_entity_poly.entity_id
_entity_poly.type
_entity_poly.pdbx_seq_one_letter_code
_entity_poly.pdbx_strand_id
1 'polypeptide(L)'
;MTALKRILLAEDNENDVELTMTALAEHNLANEVVVVRDGAEAWDFLCHQGAFAERNGGNPAVVLLDLKMPKVDGLELLRRMREDQRFRTVPVVVLTSSREESDIVQSYRLGVNAFVVKPVAFEEFMQAVRNLGLFWAVLNEPPPDKHQTPSLANG
;
A
#
# COMPACT_ATOMS: atom_id res chain seq x y z
N MET A 1 0.53 -24.35 2.71
CA MET A 1 -0.30 -23.18 2.99
C MET A 1 0.48 -21.91 2.76
N THR A 2 -0.10 -20.98 2.07
CA THR A 2 0.57 -19.72 1.76
C THR A 2 0.34 -18.72 2.89
N ALA A 3 1.41 -18.10 3.36
CA ALA A 3 1.28 -17.05 4.35
C ALA A 3 0.57 -15.84 3.74
N LEU A 4 -0.27 -15.19 4.53
CA LEU A 4 -0.94 -13.98 4.08
C LEU A 4 0.07 -12.84 3.99
N LYS A 5 -0.06 -12.04 2.96
CA LYS A 5 0.79 -10.86 2.82
C LYS A 5 0.21 -9.74 3.67
N ARG A 6 1.08 -8.87 4.12
CA ARG A 6 0.69 -7.74 4.95
C ARG A 6 0.38 -6.53 4.10
N ILE A 7 -0.38 -5.62 4.68
CA ILE A 7 -0.58 -4.28 4.13
C ILE A 7 0.30 -3.36 4.96
N LEU A 8 1.17 -2.62 4.31
CA LEU A 8 2.03 -1.66 5.01
C LEU A 8 1.39 -0.27 4.91
N LEU A 9 1.08 0.31 6.07
CA LEU A 9 0.52 1.66 6.13
C LEU A 9 1.60 2.60 6.67
N ALA A 10 2.08 3.49 5.82
CA ALA A 10 3.06 4.49 6.18
C ALA A 10 2.37 5.83 6.37
N GLU A 11 2.19 6.25 7.61
CA GLU A 11 1.42 7.44 7.97
C GLU A 11 1.88 7.94 9.34
N ASP A 12 2.24 9.21 9.41
CA ASP A 12 2.74 9.79 10.67
C ASP A 12 1.66 10.43 11.54
N ASN A 13 0.50 10.74 10.98
CA ASN A 13 -0.57 11.39 11.72
C ASN A 13 -1.45 10.36 12.42
N GLU A 14 -1.50 10.42 13.74
CA GLU A 14 -2.23 9.45 14.53
C GLU A 14 -3.72 9.38 14.20
N ASN A 15 -4.35 10.55 13.98
CA ASN A 15 -5.76 10.56 13.61
C ASN A 15 -5.99 9.91 12.25
N ASP A 16 -5.10 10.15 11.31
CA ASP A 16 -5.22 9.54 9.99
C ASP A 16 -5.00 8.03 10.05
N VAL A 17 -4.09 7.59 10.91
CA VAL A 17 -3.91 6.15 11.15
C VAL A 17 -5.20 5.54 11.67
N GLU A 18 -5.80 6.16 12.69
CA GLU A 18 -7.04 5.62 13.26
C GLU A 18 -8.18 5.59 12.25
N LEU A 19 -8.33 6.67 11.48
CA LEU A 19 -9.39 6.71 10.47
C LEU A 19 -9.19 5.65 9.41
N THR A 20 -7.96 5.49 8.95
CA THR A 20 -7.64 4.47 7.95
C THR A 20 -7.87 3.07 8.49
N MET A 21 -7.38 2.80 9.71
CA MET A 21 -7.56 1.50 10.32
C MET A 21 -9.03 1.18 10.53
N THR A 22 -9.83 2.16 10.96
CA THR A 22 -11.27 1.96 11.13
C THR A 22 -11.95 1.63 9.81
N ALA A 23 -11.60 2.37 8.76
CA ALA A 23 -12.19 2.13 7.45
C ALA A 23 -11.87 0.72 6.94
N LEU A 24 -10.64 0.26 7.16
CA LEU A 24 -10.24 -1.09 6.73
C LEU A 24 -10.84 -2.17 7.61
N ALA A 25 -11.00 -1.91 8.89
CA ALA A 25 -11.51 -2.91 9.84
C ALA A 25 -13.01 -3.16 9.71
N GLU A 26 -13.74 -2.28 9.04
CA GLU A 26 -15.18 -2.48 8.83
C GLU A 26 -15.45 -3.70 7.96
N HIS A 27 -14.44 -4.19 7.30
CA HIS A 27 -14.56 -5.30 6.37
C HIS A 27 -13.52 -6.35 6.70
N ASN A 28 -13.82 -7.56 6.34
CA ASN A 28 -12.98 -8.70 6.67
C ASN A 28 -11.77 -8.78 5.74
N LEU A 29 -10.72 -8.04 6.09
CA LEU A 29 -9.50 -8.10 5.30
C LEU A 29 -8.71 -9.35 5.64
N ALA A 30 -8.10 -9.94 4.61
CA ALA A 30 -7.27 -11.12 4.79
C ALA A 30 -5.90 -10.77 5.39
N ASN A 31 -5.50 -9.53 5.30
CA ASN A 31 -4.14 -9.12 5.57
C ASN A 31 -4.03 -8.37 6.88
N GLU A 32 -2.94 -8.64 7.59
CA GLU A 32 -2.58 -7.85 8.76
C GLU A 32 -2.03 -6.51 8.28
N VAL A 33 -2.45 -5.43 8.93
CA VAL A 33 -1.95 -4.10 8.62
C VAL A 33 -0.83 -3.75 9.58
N VAL A 34 0.33 -3.43 9.05
CA VAL A 34 1.48 -2.98 9.83
C VAL A 34 1.61 -1.48 9.62
N VAL A 35 1.62 -0.73 10.72
CA VAL A 35 1.70 0.73 10.66
C VAL A 35 3.13 1.17 10.94
N VAL A 36 3.66 2.01 10.07
CA VAL A 36 4.93 2.69 10.27
C VAL A 36 4.71 4.19 10.17
N ARG A 37 5.53 4.97 10.83
CA ARG A 37 5.26 6.38 11.07
C ARG A 37 6.11 7.34 10.26
N ASP A 38 7.10 6.83 9.54
CA ASP A 38 7.91 7.64 8.66
C ASP A 38 8.53 6.76 7.57
N GLY A 39 9.15 7.41 6.60
CA GLY A 39 9.72 6.68 5.47
C GLY A 39 10.92 5.83 5.83
N ALA A 40 11.68 6.25 6.84
CA ALA A 40 12.82 5.45 7.27
C ALA A 40 12.36 4.13 7.89
N GLU A 41 11.33 4.19 8.71
CA GLU A 41 10.74 2.99 9.31
C GLU A 41 10.12 2.09 8.25
N ALA A 42 9.46 2.69 7.26
CA ALA A 42 8.90 1.94 6.14
C ALA A 42 10.00 1.22 5.36
N TRP A 43 11.09 1.90 5.11
CA TRP A 43 12.23 1.30 4.41
C TRP A 43 12.82 0.14 5.21
N ASP A 44 12.95 0.32 6.53
CA ASP A 44 13.42 -0.76 7.41
C ASP A 44 12.50 -1.97 7.34
N PHE A 45 11.20 -1.74 7.30
CA PHE A 45 10.25 -2.84 7.16
C PHE A 45 10.48 -3.60 5.85
N LEU A 46 10.59 -2.88 4.76
CA LEU A 46 10.78 -3.50 3.44
C LEU A 46 12.09 -4.29 3.40
N CYS A 47 13.14 -3.74 3.96
CA CYS A 47 14.47 -4.32 3.88
C CYS A 47 14.78 -5.33 4.99
N HIS A 48 13.85 -5.60 5.89
CA HIS A 48 14.10 -6.47 7.05
C HIS A 48 15.28 -5.95 7.88
N GLN A 49 15.22 -4.66 8.24
CA GLN A 49 16.27 -3.99 9.00
C GLN A 49 15.70 -3.37 10.26
N GLY A 50 16.58 -2.92 11.14
CA GLY A 50 16.21 -2.19 12.35
C GLY A 50 15.21 -2.98 13.18
N ALA A 51 14.11 -2.33 13.53
CA ALA A 51 13.07 -2.96 14.34
C ALA A 51 12.40 -4.15 13.64
N PHE A 52 12.58 -4.27 12.33
CA PHE A 52 11.96 -5.32 11.55
C PHE A 52 12.94 -6.38 11.05
N ALA A 53 14.13 -6.42 11.65
CA ALA A 53 15.16 -7.37 11.23
C ALA A 53 14.72 -8.82 11.35
N GLU A 54 13.87 -9.09 12.32
CA GLU A 54 13.44 -10.46 12.62
C GLU A 54 12.05 -10.78 12.05
N ARG A 55 11.45 -9.87 11.29
CA ARG A 55 10.10 -10.14 10.80
C ARG A 55 10.09 -11.25 9.75
N ASN A 56 8.97 -11.97 9.70
CA ASN A 56 8.74 -13.01 8.72
C ASN A 56 8.02 -12.44 7.51
N GLY A 57 8.08 -13.19 6.42
CA GLY A 57 7.34 -12.86 5.23
C GLY A 57 8.13 -12.02 4.25
N GLY A 58 7.58 -11.86 3.08
CA GLY A 58 8.19 -11.11 2.00
C GLY A 58 7.64 -9.70 1.89
N ASN A 59 7.51 -9.24 0.65
CA ASN A 59 6.98 -7.92 0.38
C ASN A 59 5.51 -7.84 0.75
N PRO A 60 5.04 -6.65 1.18
CA PRO A 60 3.62 -6.48 1.43
C PRO A 60 2.80 -6.62 0.16
N ALA A 61 1.51 -6.91 0.32
CA ALA A 61 0.60 -6.98 -0.82
C ALA A 61 0.41 -5.61 -1.44
N VAL A 62 0.38 -4.58 -0.61
CA VAL A 62 0.24 -3.20 -1.04
C VAL A 62 0.80 -2.29 0.04
N VAL A 63 1.34 -1.15 -0.38
CA VAL A 63 1.78 -0.10 0.53
C VAL A 63 0.80 1.06 0.40
N LEU A 64 0.23 1.47 1.54
CA LEU A 64 -0.58 2.68 1.62
C LEU A 64 0.35 3.76 2.13
N LEU A 65 0.61 4.76 1.32
CA LEU A 65 1.72 5.68 1.55
C LEU A 65 1.27 7.13 1.60
N ASP A 66 1.46 7.75 2.77
CA ASP A 66 1.30 9.20 2.89
C ASP A 66 2.54 9.86 2.31
N LEU A 67 2.33 10.89 1.50
CA LEU A 67 3.46 11.58 0.86
C LEU A 67 4.23 12.46 1.84
N LYS A 68 3.57 13.02 2.83
CA LYS A 68 4.22 13.98 3.73
C LYS A 68 4.49 13.36 5.09
N MET A 69 5.69 12.86 5.25
CA MET A 69 6.13 12.24 6.48
C MET A 69 7.52 12.77 6.86
N PRO A 70 7.86 12.75 8.16
CA PRO A 70 9.19 13.16 8.59
C PRO A 70 10.27 12.17 8.18
N LYS A 71 11.51 12.58 8.34
CA LYS A 71 12.70 11.82 7.99
C LYS A 71 12.76 11.55 6.49
N VAL A 72 12.40 10.34 6.07
CA VAL A 72 12.28 10.03 4.65
C VAL A 72 10.81 10.22 4.28
N ASP A 73 10.50 11.18 3.43
CA ASP A 73 9.11 11.42 3.04
C ASP A 73 8.63 10.37 2.04
N GLY A 74 7.33 10.43 1.75
CA GLY A 74 6.72 9.42 0.91
C GLY A 74 7.27 9.37 -0.51
N LEU A 75 7.57 10.53 -1.08
CA LEU A 75 8.12 10.56 -2.44
C LEU A 75 9.51 9.95 -2.48
N GLU A 76 10.33 10.23 -1.48
CA GLU A 76 11.66 9.65 -1.41
C GLU A 76 11.59 8.14 -1.21
N LEU A 77 10.70 7.66 -0.35
CA LEU A 77 10.49 6.23 -0.17
C LEU A 77 10.08 5.58 -1.47
N LEU A 78 9.11 6.18 -2.15
CA LEU A 78 8.62 5.65 -3.42
C LEU A 78 9.73 5.58 -4.46
N ARG A 79 10.57 6.62 -4.53
CA ARG A 79 11.70 6.62 -5.44
C ARG A 79 12.65 5.47 -5.13
N ARG A 80 12.97 5.27 -3.86
CA ARG A 80 13.85 4.17 -3.45
C ARG A 80 13.26 2.82 -3.84
N MET A 81 11.95 2.65 -3.65
CA MET A 81 11.29 1.40 -4.02
C MET A 81 11.39 1.13 -5.51
N ARG A 82 11.16 2.15 -6.32
CA ARG A 82 11.16 1.96 -7.77
C ARG A 82 12.56 1.73 -8.34
N GLU A 83 13.58 2.17 -7.65
CA GLU A 83 14.97 1.95 -8.06
C GLU A 83 15.54 0.62 -7.56
N ASP A 84 14.84 -0.05 -6.67
CA ASP A 84 15.33 -1.29 -6.06
C ASP A 84 14.60 -2.47 -6.67
N GLN A 85 15.33 -3.42 -7.21
CA GLN A 85 14.73 -4.58 -7.86
C GLN A 85 13.83 -5.37 -6.94
N ARG A 86 14.10 -5.36 -5.64
CA ARG A 86 13.31 -6.11 -4.66
C ARG A 86 11.90 -5.54 -4.51
N PHE A 87 11.74 -4.23 -4.71
CA PHE A 87 10.49 -3.54 -4.39
C PHE A 87 9.85 -2.84 -5.59
N ARG A 88 10.48 -2.93 -6.73
CA ARG A 88 10.05 -2.20 -7.93
C ARG A 88 8.61 -2.49 -8.30
N THR A 89 8.13 -3.70 -8.05
CA THR A 89 6.80 -4.11 -8.45
C THR A 89 5.79 -4.13 -7.31
N VAL A 90 6.19 -3.69 -6.11
CA VAL A 90 5.26 -3.63 -4.99
C VAL A 90 4.21 -2.55 -5.29
N PRO A 91 2.92 -2.90 -5.26
CA PRO A 91 1.88 -1.91 -5.52
C PRO A 91 1.84 -0.85 -4.43
N VAL A 92 1.64 0.40 -4.85
CA VAL A 92 1.56 1.52 -3.93
C VAL A 92 0.29 2.31 -4.21
N VAL A 93 -0.49 2.53 -3.15
CA VAL A 93 -1.62 3.45 -3.16
C VAL A 93 -1.19 4.67 -2.36
N VAL A 94 -1.18 5.82 -3.00
CA VAL A 94 -0.79 7.06 -2.34
C VAL A 94 -1.98 7.65 -1.61
N LEU A 95 -1.81 7.92 -0.33
CA LEU A 95 -2.82 8.59 0.50
C LEU A 95 -2.39 10.04 0.61
N THR A 96 -3.29 10.96 0.27
CA THR A 96 -2.94 12.38 0.32
C THR A 96 -4.10 13.23 0.79
N SER A 97 -3.80 14.21 1.65
CA SER A 97 -4.76 15.25 2.01
C SER A 97 -4.58 16.46 1.10
N SER A 98 -3.52 16.46 0.31
CA SER A 98 -3.19 17.54 -0.60
C SER A 98 -3.60 17.18 -2.01
N ARG A 99 -4.20 18.13 -2.68
CA ARG A 99 -4.50 18.01 -4.10
C ARG A 99 -3.50 18.81 -4.91
N GLU A 100 -2.36 19.07 -4.34
CA GLU A 100 -1.32 19.79 -5.03
C GLU A 100 -0.88 18.98 -6.26
N GLU A 101 -1.00 19.63 -7.38
CA GLU A 101 -0.73 19.00 -8.65
C GLU A 101 0.69 18.48 -8.77
N SER A 102 1.64 19.19 -8.18
CA SER A 102 3.03 18.81 -8.25
C SER A 102 3.31 17.48 -7.58
N ASP A 103 2.71 17.25 -6.40
CA ASP A 103 2.89 15.99 -5.69
C ASP A 103 2.30 14.84 -6.50
N ILE A 104 1.12 15.06 -7.05
CA ILE A 104 0.45 14.04 -7.85
C ILE A 104 1.26 13.70 -9.09
N VAL A 105 1.74 14.70 -9.78
CA VAL A 105 2.54 14.49 -11.01
C VAL A 105 3.82 13.73 -10.69
N GLN A 106 4.50 14.09 -9.61
CA GLN A 106 5.73 13.40 -9.22
C GLN A 106 5.44 11.94 -8.88
N SER A 107 4.33 11.68 -8.18
CA SER A 107 3.94 10.32 -7.85
C SER A 107 3.69 9.47 -9.10
N TYR A 108 3.03 10.04 -10.09
CA TYR A 108 2.82 9.33 -11.35
C TYR A 108 4.13 8.99 -12.05
N ARG A 109 5.10 9.89 -12.01
CA ARG A 109 6.41 9.62 -12.59
C ARG A 109 7.10 8.45 -11.93
N LEU A 110 6.77 8.20 -10.67
CA LEU A 110 7.35 7.08 -9.91
C LEU A 110 6.48 5.82 -9.99
N GLY A 111 5.57 5.78 -10.92
CA GLY A 111 4.82 4.57 -11.19
C GLY A 111 3.69 4.26 -10.21
N VAL A 112 3.14 5.29 -9.59
CA VAL A 112 1.96 5.11 -8.75
C VAL A 112 0.74 4.89 -9.61
N ASN A 113 -0.03 3.89 -9.29
CA ASN A 113 -1.21 3.53 -10.07
C ASN A 113 -2.52 3.96 -9.43
N ALA A 114 -2.50 4.38 -8.18
CA ALA A 114 -3.72 4.73 -7.48
C ALA A 114 -3.48 5.77 -6.42
N PHE A 115 -4.47 6.63 -6.22
CA PHE A 115 -4.48 7.65 -5.20
C PHE A 115 -5.78 7.57 -4.42
N VAL A 116 -5.71 7.81 -3.12
CA VAL A 116 -6.89 7.97 -2.27
C VAL A 116 -6.71 9.24 -1.48
N VAL A 117 -7.72 10.12 -1.53
CA VAL A 117 -7.69 11.36 -0.78
C VAL A 117 -8.17 11.09 0.64
N LYS A 118 -7.42 11.56 1.62
CA LYS A 118 -7.80 11.37 3.02
C LYS A 118 -9.01 12.24 3.38
N PRO A 119 -9.90 11.79 4.27
CA PRO A 119 -9.83 10.52 5.00
C PRO A 119 -10.16 9.33 4.10
N VAL A 120 -9.51 8.20 4.38
CA VAL A 120 -9.69 7.01 3.57
C VAL A 120 -11.08 6.44 3.81
N ALA A 121 -11.86 6.31 2.74
CA ALA A 121 -13.13 5.62 2.77
C ALA A 121 -12.93 4.22 2.20
N PHE A 122 -13.62 3.25 2.77
CA PHE A 122 -13.44 1.88 2.34
C PHE A 122 -13.70 1.69 0.85
N GLU A 123 -14.76 2.31 0.35
CA GLU A 123 -15.11 2.14 -1.07
C GLU A 123 -14.05 2.69 -2.00
N GLU A 124 -13.46 3.84 -1.66
CA GLU A 124 -12.39 4.41 -2.47
C GLU A 124 -11.14 3.54 -2.41
N PHE A 125 -10.84 3.02 -1.22
CA PHE A 125 -9.72 2.10 -1.06
C PHE A 125 -9.94 0.85 -1.90
N MET A 126 -11.13 0.28 -1.86
CA MET A 126 -11.42 -0.93 -2.63
C MET A 126 -11.41 -0.68 -4.13
N GLN A 127 -11.80 0.52 -4.55
CA GLN A 127 -11.69 0.86 -5.97
C GLN A 127 -10.23 0.89 -6.41
N ALA A 128 -9.36 1.48 -5.57
CA ALA A 128 -7.93 1.50 -5.86
C ALA A 128 -7.37 0.08 -5.92
N VAL A 129 -7.77 -0.77 -4.98
CA VAL A 129 -7.32 -2.16 -4.94
C VAL A 129 -7.77 -2.91 -6.19
N ARG A 130 -9.01 -2.68 -6.64
CA ARG A 130 -9.52 -3.29 -7.87
C ARG A 130 -8.74 -2.85 -9.09
N ASN A 131 -8.42 -1.56 -9.15
CA ASN A 131 -7.65 -1.02 -10.26
C ASN A 131 -6.25 -1.64 -10.32
N LEU A 132 -5.73 -2.06 -9.18
CA LEU A 132 -4.43 -2.73 -9.11
C LEU A 132 -4.53 -4.24 -9.30
N GLY A 133 -5.75 -4.77 -9.44
CA GLY A 133 -5.94 -6.21 -9.59
C GLY A 133 -5.71 -7.01 -8.32
N LEU A 134 -5.82 -6.38 -7.16
CA LEU A 134 -5.49 -7.01 -5.89
C LEU A 134 -6.70 -7.32 -5.02
N PHE A 135 -7.89 -7.21 -5.57
CA PHE A 135 -9.12 -7.33 -4.80
C PHE A 135 -9.15 -8.61 -3.94
N TRP A 136 -8.91 -9.75 -4.58
CA TRP A 136 -8.94 -11.03 -3.86
C TRP A 136 -7.79 -11.17 -2.85
N ALA A 137 -6.67 -10.52 -3.11
CA ALA A 137 -5.50 -10.64 -2.23
C ALA A 137 -5.66 -9.80 -0.96
N VAL A 138 -6.45 -8.73 -1.02
CA VAL A 138 -6.66 -7.83 0.10
C VAL A 138 -7.86 -8.26 0.94
N LEU A 139 -8.90 -8.75 0.30
CA LEU A 139 -10.05 -9.28 1.00
C LEU A 139 -9.83 -10.77 1.30
N ASN A 140 -10.55 -11.28 2.27
CA ASN A 140 -10.45 -12.69 2.63
C ASN A 140 -11.25 -13.54 1.65
N GLU A 141 -10.75 -13.57 0.41
CA GLU A 141 -11.41 -14.32 -0.65
C GLU A 141 -10.36 -15.11 -1.42
N PRO A 142 -10.74 -16.26 -1.99
CA PRO A 142 -9.79 -17.04 -2.76
C PRO A 142 -9.44 -16.34 -4.07
N PRO A 143 -8.28 -16.68 -4.66
CA PRO A 143 -7.94 -16.15 -5.98
C PRO A 143 -9.00 -16.55 -7.01
N PRO A 144 -9.14 -15.78 -8.09
CA PRO A 144 -10.07 -16.14 -9.15
C PRO A 144 -9.74 -17.51 -9.74
N ASP A 145 -10.77 -18.25 -10.11
CA ASP A 145 -10.62 -19.52 -10.82
C ASP A 145 -10.00 -19.25 -12.18
N LYS A 146 -9.12 -20.14 -12.62
CA LYS A 146 -8.49 -20.02 -13.94
C LYS A 146 -9.52 -19.97 -15.06
N HIS A 147 -10.62 -20.68 -14.89
CA HIS A 147 -11.67 -20.68 -15.91
C HIS A 147 -12.45 -19.39 -15.95
N GLN A 148 -12.32 -18.58 -14.93
CA GLN A 148 -13.00 -17.31 -14.86
C GLN A 148 -12.12 -16.14 -15.25
N THR A 149 -10.85 -16.40 -15.51
CA THR A 149 -9.91 -15.35 -15.82
C THR A 149 -9.82 -14.94 -17.29
N PRO A 150 -10.29 -15.72 -18.26
CA PRO A 150 -10.14 -15.32 -19.66
C PRO A 150 -10.69 -13.95 -19.97
N SER A 151 -11.81 -13.61 -19.37
CA SER A 151 -12.39 -12.30 -19.58
C SER A 151 -11.49 -11.21 -19.03
N LEU A 152 -10.78 -11.49 -17.97
CA LEU A 152 -9.85 -10.54 -17.41
C LEU A 152 -8.61 -10.40 -18.27
N ALA A 153 -8.18 -11.49 -18.85
CA ALA A 153 -7.04 -11.46 -19.75
C ALA A 153 -7.33 -10.63 -20.99
N ASN A 154 -8.58 -10.48 -21.33
CA ASN A 154 -8.99 -9.69 -22.46
C ASN A 154 -9.09 -8.21 -22.14
N GLY A 155 -9.15 -7.91 -20.87
CA GLY A 155 -9.27 -6.54 -20.43
C GLY A 155 -7.95 -5.87 -20.29
#